data_036e04b97a5fb777a517c063df1829ea
#
_entry.id   036e04b97a5fb777a517c063df1829ea
#
_cell.length_a   1.000
_cell.length_b   1.000
_cell.length_c   1.000
_cell.angle_alpha   90.00
_cell.angle_beta   90.00
_cell.angle_gamma   90.00
#
_symmetry.space_group_name_H-M   'P 1'
#
loop_
_entity.id
_entity.type
_entity.pdbx_description
1 polymer ?
#
loop_
_entity_poly.entity_id
_entity_poly.type
_entity_poly.pdbx_seq_one_letter_code
_entity_poly.pdbx_strand_id
1 'polypeptide(L)'
;MQRFKAPSKFIQYQLWSECRNGCLFCLCRDQILIDKKYALNFILDKLDDEEVYEFDEVGLIGGEIFDVEIDEPEIKELFYKVLTKICSMHFKKIYIATNLIYDMDKHLVECLEFLRNKGVQNKVLICTSWDSNWRFSTAKKRETWESNMRRLETEYPDFNKHIEIILSGDFIDTVLAGEFDIAEFSKLCNARIDFIEPTSGWYYNDKKQLQAVCPNFFPTKEKFIKFLKQECIEKRSVDIKCLISNEIRSSRRYQLDCGQFVCQSDRRVEGFQTVCLDPEKKFETGFIDSNESIEEVCIALCEMLDYE
;
A
#
# COMPACT_ATOMS: atom_id res chain seq x y z
N MET A 1 -11.06 -2.39 -28.52
CA MET A 1 -11.38 -1.83 -27.18
C MET A 1 -11.76 -2.99 -26.27
N GLN A 2 -10.78 -3.58 -25.55
CA GLN A 2 -11.09 -4.57 -24.53
C GLN A 2 -11.86 -3.84 -23.42
N ARG A 3 -13.09 -4.28 -23.16
CA ARG A 3 -13.86 -3.78 -22.03
C ARG A 3 -13.07 -4.15 -20.77
N PHE A 4 -12.50 -3.16 -20.11
CA PHE A 4 -11.98 -3.34 -18.78
C PHE A 4 -13.07 -3.99 -17.93
N LYS A 5 -12.70 -5.07 -17.24
CA LYS A 5 -13.57 -5.73 -16.28
C LYS A 5 -14.02 -4.66 -15.29
N ALA A 6 -15.32 -4.60 -15.00
CA ALA A 6 -15.82 -3.64 -14.01
C ALA A 6 -14.95 -3.75 -12.75
N PRO A 7 -14.39 -2.65 -12.26
CA PRO A 7 -13.48 -2.70 -11.13
C PRO A 7 -14.21 -3.22 -9.89
N SER A 8 -13.50 -4.00 -9.09
CA SER A 8 -14.02 -4.49 -7.82
C SER A 8 -14.16 -3.31 -6.83
N LYS A 9 -15.25 -3.29 -6.08
CA LYS A 9 -15.42 -2.33 -5.00
C LYS A 9 -14.58 -2.75 -3.80
N PHE A 10 -13.83 -1.83 -3.25
CA PHE A 10 -12.89 -2.06 -2.17
C PHE A 10 -13.16 -1.16 -0.97
N ILE A 11 -13.24 -1.75 0.22
CA ILE A 11 -13.32 -1.04 1.50
C ILE A 11 -12.03 -1.27 2.29
N GLN A 12 -11.55 -0.24 2.98
CA GLN A 12 -10.35 -0.35 3.78
C GLN A 12 -10.53 0.25 5.16
N TYR A 13 -10.08 -0.47 6.15
CA TYR A 13 -10.11 -0.08 7.55
C TYR A 13 -8.70 0.14 8.08
N GLN A 14 -8.48 1.29 8.69
CA GLN A 14 -7.28 1.56 9.45
C GLN A 14 -7.50 1.16 10.90
N LEU A 15 -6.68 0.24 11.40
CA LEU A 15 -6.81 -0.30 12.76
C LEU A 15 -6.24 0.68 13.80
N TRP A 16 -5.07 1.23 13.51
CA TRP A 16 -4.36 2.24 14.31
C TRP A 16 -3.29 2.94 13.48
N SER A 17 -2.64 3.95 14.04
CA SER A 17 -1.63 4.76 13.34
C SER A 17 -0.19 4.52 13.81
N GLU A 18 0.01 3.83 14.93
CA GLU A 18 1.31 3.59 15.51
C GLU A 18 2.19 2.71 14.60
N CYS A 19 3.44 3.11 14.44
CA CYS A 19 4.45 2.38 13.70
C CYS A 19 5.85 2.79 14.15
N ARG A 20 6.68 1.83 14.51
CA ARG A 20 8.07 2.08 14.94
C ARG A 20 9.05 2.34 13.81
N ASN A 21 8.65 2.09 12.57
CA ASN A 21 9.58 2.24 11.46
C ASN A 21 9.94 3.70 11.19
N GLY A 22 8.98 4.63 11.33
CA GLY A 22 9.22 6.07 11.28
C GLY A 22 9.68 6.58 9.93
N CYS A 23 9.14 6.05 8.84
CA CYS A 23 9.45 6.52 7.48
C CYS A 23 9.13 8.01 7.34
N LEU A 24 10.08 8.81 6.81
CA LEU A 24 9.93 10.26 6.70
C LEU A 24 8.80 10.68 5.76
N PHE A 25 8.53 9.90 4.73
CA PHE A 25 7.46 10.13 3.75
C PHE A 25 6.11 9.55 4.16
N CYS A 26 6.01 8.88 5.31
CA CYS A 26 4.81 8.15 5.69
C CYS A 26 3.63 9.09 5.93
N LEU A 27 2.52 8.84 5.24
CA LEU A 27 1.28 9.60 5.41
C LEU A 27 0.60 9.35 6.76
N CYS A 28 0.92 8.22 7.42
CA CYS A 28 0.42 7.89 8.75
C CYS A 28 1.32 8.44 9.89
N ARG A 29 2.42 9.11 9.55
CA ARG A 29 3.31 9.70 10.56
C ARG A 29 2.62 10.82 11.29
N ASP A 30 2.82 10.85 12.60
CA ASP A 30 2.29 11.90 13.50
C ASP A 30 0.76 12.07 13.45
N GLN A 31 0.03 11.04 13.03
CA GLN A 31 -1.41 11.02 13.21
C GLN A 31 -1.79 10.97 14.69
N ILE A 32 -2.96 11.49 14.99
CA ILE A 32 -3.51 11.41 16.34
C ILE A 32 -3.60 9.94 16.76
N LEU A 33 -3.08 9.63 17.93
CA LEU A 33 -3.22 8.29 18.52
C LEU A 33 -4.69 7.99 18.74
N ILE A 34 -5.12 6.86 18.24
CA ILE A 34 -6.50 6.41 18.27
C ILE A 34 -6.64 5.36 19.36
N ASP A 35 -7.73 5.42 20.10
CA ASP A 35 -8.11 4.30 20.96
C ASP A 35 -8.37 3.05 20.10
N LYS A 36 -7.50 2.06 20.22
CA LYS A 36 -7.52 0.84 19.43
C LYS A 36 -8.79 0.01 19.68
N LYS A 37 -9.27 -0.01 20.91
CA LYS A 37 -10.51 -0.73 21.26
C LYS A 37 -11.71 -0.08 20.59
N TYR A 38 -11.76 1.24 20.63
CA TYR A 38 -12.80 1.99 19.94
C TYR A 38 -12.76 1.70 18.43
N ALA A 39 -11.57 1.80 17.81
CA ALA A 39 -11.42 1.56 16.38
C ALA A 39 -11.84 0.14 15.98
N LEU A 40 -11.43 -0.89 16.72
CA LEU A 40 -11.77 -2.28 16.43
C LEU A 40 -13.26 -2.57 16.62
N ASN A 41 -13.88 -2.03 17.67
CA ASN A 41 -15.33 -2.15 17.89
C ASN A 41 -16.11 -1.43 16.79
N PHE A 42 -15.69 -0.22 16.41
CA PHE A 42 -16.29 0.49 15.29
C PHE A 42 -16.21 -0.30 13.98
N ILE A 43 -15.08 -0.95 13.70
CA ILE A 43 -14.94 -1.80 12.52
C ILE A 43 -15.92 -2.99 12.59
N LEU A 44 -16.05 -3.62 13.76
CA LEU A 44 -17.03 -4.70 13.96
C LEU A 44 -18.45 -4.23 13.65
N ASP A 45 -18.85 -3.08 14.17
CA ASP A 45 -20.15 -2.49 13.91
C ASP A 45 -20.35 -2.19 12.42
N LYS A 46 -19.33 -1.62 11.77
CA LYS A 46 -19.37 -1.34 10.34
C LYS A 46 -19.42 -2.58 9.44
N LEU A 47 -18.82 -3.68 9.86
CA LEU A 47 -18.93 -4.96 9.17
C LEU A 47 -20.33 -5.60 9.28
N ASP A 48 -21.19 -5.09 10.15
CA ASP A 48 -22.60 -5.49 10.26
C ASP A 48 -23.54 -4.59 9.45
N ASP A 49 -23.07 -3.45 8.93
CA ASP A 49 -23.86 -2.55 8.08
C ASP A 49 -24.16 -3.20 6.71
N GLU A 50 -25.37 -3.00 6.20
CA GLU A 50 -25.77 -3.53 4.88
C GLU A 50 -24.90 -2.99 3.74
N GLU A 51 -24.39 -1.76 3.85
CA GLU A 51 -23.54 -1.13 2.85
C GLU A 51 -22.25 -1.93 2.59
N VAL A 52 -21.75 -2.69 3.57
CA VAL A 52 -20.51 -3.48 3.40
C VAL A 52 -20.66 -4.55 2.33
N TYR A 53 -21.87 -5.03 2.07
CA TYR A 53 -22.15 -6.04 1.04
C TYR A 53 -21.98 -5.52 -0.40
N GLU A 54 -21.85 -4.22 -0.56
CA GLU A 54 -21.51 -3.63 -1.87
C GLU A 54 -20.04 -3.81 -2.26
N PHE A 55 -19.16 -4.20 -1.32
CA PHE A 55 -17.73 -4.30 -1.53
C PHE A 55 -17.30 -5.75 -1.74
N ASP A 56 -16.50 -5.99 -2.76
CA ASP A 56 -15.94 -7.31 -3.09
C ASP A 56 -14.63 -7.61 -2.35
N GLU A 57 -13.93 -6.56 -1.93
CA GLU A 57 -12.59 -6.65 -1.36
C GLU A 57 -12.49 -5.81 -0.09
N VAL A 58 -11.75 -6.30 0.88
CA VAL A 58 -11.50 -5.61 2.15
C VAL A 58 -10.02 -5.49 2.44
N GLY A 59 -9.58 -4.35 2.96
CA GLY A 59 -8.21 -4.11 3.39
C GLY A 59 -8.13 -3.78 4.88
N LEU A 60 -7.14 -4.34 5.54
CA LEU A 60 -6.72 -3.99 6.88
C LEU A 60 -5.36 -3.31 6.81
N ILE A 61 -5.32 -2.10 7.29
CA ILE A 61 -4.11 -1.31 7.36
C ILE A 61 -3.92 -0.71 8.75
N GLY A 62 -2.76 -0.15 8.98
CA GLY A 62 -2.46 0.59 10.19
C GLY A 62 -1.20 1.41 10.01
N GLY A 63 -0.61 1.83 11.08
CA GLY A 63 0.80 2.15 11.13
C GLY A 63 1.59 0.88 10.86
N GLU A 64 1.64 -0.03 11.83
CA GLU A 64 2.04 -1.42 11.64
C GLU A 64 1.12 -2.35 12.46
N ILE A 65 0.58 -3.36 11.82
CA ILE A 65 -0.43 -4.23 12.45
C ILE A 65 0.22 -5.24 13.42
N PHE A 66 1.39 -5.77 13.06
CA PHE A 66 2.01 -6.93 13.71
C PHE A 66 3.23 -6.61 14.57
N ASP A 67 3.47 -5.35 14.90
CA ASP A 67 4.46 -4.95 15.89
C ASP A 67 3.86 -5.02 17.30
N VAL A 68 4.39 -4.29 18.24
CA VAL A 68 3.98 -4.35 19.66
C VAL A 68 2.55 -3.92 19.96
N GLU A 69 1.92 -3.29 19.02
CA GLU A 69 0.62 -2.67 19.23
C GLU A 69 -0.50 -3.69 19.51
N ILE A 70 -0.30 -4.93 19.09
CA ILE A 70 -1.23 -6.05 19.31
C ILE A 70 -0.90 -6.89 20.56
N ASP A 71 0.09 -6.49 21.37
CA ASP A 71 0.50 -7.23 22.57
C ASP A 71 -0.55 -7.23 23.69
N GLU A 72 -1.41 -6.21 23.75
CA GLU A 72 -2.47 -6.14 24.72
C GLU A 72 -3.51 -7.24 24.46
N PRO A 73 -3.81 -8.14 25.46
CA PRO A 73 -4.68 -9.28 25.23
C PRO A 73 -6.09 -8.90 24.72
N GLU A 74 -6.64 -7.79 25.18
CA GLU A 74 -7.96 -7.32 24.78
C GLU A 74 -7.95 -6.79 23.34
N ILE A 75 -6.89 -6.07 22.93
CA ILE A 75 -6.69 -5.63 21.54
C ILE A 75 -6.55 -6.83 20.62
N LYS A 76 -5.74 -7.80 21.02
CA LYS A 76 -5.55 -9.04 20.28
C LYS A 76 -6.87 -9.80 20.11
N GLU A 77 -7.66 -9.93 21.16
CA GLU A 77 -8.98 -10.59 21.10
C GLU A 77 -9.90 -9.87 20.11
N LEU A 78 -10.00 -8.54 20.18
CA LEU A 78 -10.81 -7.73 19.28
C LEU A 78 -10.33 -7.83 17.83
N PHE A 79 -9.01 -7.80 17.60
CA PHE A 79 -8.43 -7.99 16.27
C PHE A 79 -8.85 -9.34 15.66
N TYR A 80 -8.76 -10.42 16.41
CA TYR A 80 -9.19 -11.74 15.92
C TYR A 80 -10.71 -11.87 15.77
N LYS A 81 -11.52 -11.10 16.50
CA LYS A 81 -12.97 -10.98 16.24
C LYS A 81 -13.21 -10.30 14.89
N VAL A 82 -12.50 -9.20 14.58
CA VAL A 82 -12.57 -8.54 13.27
C VAL A 82 -12.17 -9.50 12.15
N LEU A 83 -11.04 -10.19 12.29
CA LEU A 83 -10.61 -11.19 11.30
C LEU A 83 -11.62 -12.32 11.12
N THR A 84 -12.18 -12.84 12.21
CA THR A 84 -13.20 -13.89 12.17
C THR A 84 -14.41 -13.43 11.37
N LYS A 85 -14.88 -12.22 11.61
CA LYS A 85 -16.01 -11.63 10.90
C LYS A 85 -15.70 -11.50 9.41
N ILE A 86 -14.57 -10.89 9.05
CA ILE A 86 -14.13 -10.71 7.66
C ILE A 86 -14.01 -12.06 6.94
N CYS A 87 -13.42 -13.09 7.59
CA CYS A 87 -13.27 -14.41 6.99
C CYS A 87 -14.63 -15.11 6.73
N SER A 88 -15.66 -14.78 7.49
CA SER A 88 -17.00 -15.33 7.32
C SER A 88 -17.84 -14.61 6.27
N MET A 89 -17.39 -13.47 5.79
CA MET A 89 -18.12 -12.63 4.83
C MET A 89 -17.82 -13.02 3.37
N HIS A 90 -18.54 -12.39 2.47
CA HIS A 90 -18.52 -12.65 1.02
C HIS A 90 -17.28 -12.14 0.29
N PHE A 91 -16.35 -11.45 0.97
CA PHE A 91 -15.18 -10.85 0.32
C PHE A 91 -14.39 -11.86 -0.52
N LYS A 92 -14.05 -11.42 -1.73
CA LYS A 92 -13.24 -12.18 -2.69
C LYS A 92 -11.75 -12.05 -2.41
N LYS A 93 -11.35 -10.91 -1.81
CA LYS A 93 -9.97 -10.64 -1.40
C LYS A 93 -9.90 -9.92 -0.05
N ILE A 94 -8.88 -10.24 0.69
CA ILE A 94 -8.56 -9.68 2.00
C ILE A 94 -7.12 -9.17 1.93
N TYR A 95 -6.94 -7.87 1.99
CA TYR A 95 -5.61 -7.24 1.99
C TYR A 95 -5.17 -7.01 3.43
N ILE A 96 -3.96 -7.39 3.74
CA ILE A 96 -3.33 -7.14 5.04
C ILE A 96 -2.03 -6.41 4.80
N ALA A 97 -1.98 -5.13 5.17
CA ALA A 97 -0.80 -4.30 4.98
C ALA A 97 0.16 -4.41 6.15
N THR A 98 1.44 -4.64 5.86
CA THR A 98 2.50 -4.73 6.86
C THR A 98 3.83 -4.27 6.30
N ASN A 99 4.69 -3.67 7.13
CA ASN A 99 6.01 -3.23 6.72
C ASN A 99 7.06 -4.37 6.75
N LEU A 100 6.78 -5.50 7.38
CA LEU A 100 7.67 -6.65 7.55
C LEU A 100 9.03 -6.31 8.20
N ILE A 101 9.12 -5.25 9.02
CA ILE A 101 10.37 -4.80 9.68
C ILE A 101 10.28 -5.06 11.18
N TYR A 102 9.90 -6.25 11.56
CA TYR A 102 9.75 -6.72 12.94
C TYR A 102 9.97 -8.23 13.02
N ASP A 103 9.93 -8.79 14.22
CA ASP A 103 9.93 -10.23 14.43
C ASP A 103 8.56 -10.82 14.06
N MET A 104 8.48 -11.49 12.91
CA MET A 104 7.22 -12.03 12.41
C MET A 104 6.70 -13.22 13.25
N ASP A 105 7.55 -13.91 14.03
CA ASP A 105 7.12 -15.01 14.88
C ASP A 105 6.18 -14.58 15.99
N LYS A 106 6.21 -13.29 16.32
CA LYS A 106 5.42 -12.78 17.44
C LYS A 106 3.91 -12.71 17.13
N HIS A 107 3.53 -12.18 15.97
CA HIS A 107 2.12 -11.95 15.66
C HIS A 107 1.72 -12.32 14.24
N LEU A 108 2.57 -12.06 13.26
CA LEU A 108 2.23 -12.35 11.85
C LEU A 108 2.06 -13.85 11.63
N VAL A 109 2.97 -14.67 12.12
CA VAL A 109 2.88 -16.14 12.00
C VAL A 109 1.57 -16.65 12.59
N GLU A 110 1.20 -16.21 13.80
CA GLU A 110 -0.07 -16.58 14.42
C GLU A 110 -1.27 -16.18 13.57
N CYS A 111 -1.23 -14.98 12.97
CA CYS A 111 -2.28 -14.51 12.08
C CYS A 111 -2.37 -15.36 10.80
N LEU A 112 -1.26 -15.70 10.18
CA LEU A 112 -1.23 -16.53 8.97
C LEU A 112 -1.77 -17.94 9.26
N GLU A 113 -1.38 -18.54 10.37
CA GLU A 113 -1.92 -19.84 10.79
C GLU A 113 -3.43 -19.77 11.10
N PHE A 114 -3.88 -18.68 11.74
CA PHE A 114 -5.31 -18.46 11.95
C PHE A 114 -6.07 -18.41 10.61
N LEU A 115 -5.59 -17.63 9.64
CA LEU A 115 -6.22 -17.49 8.33
C LEU A 115 -6.20 -18.81 7.52
N ARG A 116 -5.11 -19.58 7.63
CA ARG A 116 -5.00 -20.92 7.05
C ARG A 116 -6.02 -21.88 7.67
N ASN A 117 -6.18 -21.87 8.99
CA ASN A 117 -7.19 -22.66 9.71
C ASN A 117 -8.63 -22.26 9.35
N LYS A 118 -8.87 -21.02 8.93
CA LYS A 118 -10.14 -20.56 8.37
C LYS A 118 -10.36 -20.96 6.91
N GLY A 119 -9.34 -21.49 6.22
CA GLY A 119 -9.41 -21.90 4.83
C GLY A 119 -9.52 -20.75 3.83
N VAL A 120 -9.03 -19.54 4.20
CA VAL A 120 -9.15 -18.32 3.38
C VAL A 120 -7.82 -17.84 2.80
N GLN A 121 -6.72 -18.56 3.00
CA GLN A 121 -5.37 -18.18 2.58
C GLN A 121 -5.29 -17.76 1.09
N ASN A 122 -6.03 -18.42 0.22
CA ASN A 122 -6.08 -18.12 -1.22
C ASN A 122 -6.77 -16.78 -1.55
N LYS A 123 -7.52 -16.20 -0.61
CA LYS A 123 -8.15 -14.88 -0.74
C LYS A 123 -7.30 -13.78 -0.11
N VAL A 124 -6.34 -14.16 0.74
CA VAL A 124 -5.50 -13.20 1.46
C VAL A 124 -4.36 -12.73 0.58
N LEU A 125 -4.12 -11.43 0.62
CA LEU A 125 -3.00 -10.77 -0.02
C LEU A 125 -2.20 -10.02 1.05
N ILE A 126 -0.98 -10.48 1.31
CA ILE A 126 -0.05 -9.80 2.20
C ILE A 126 0.59 -8.67 1.41
N CYS A 127 0.25 -7.44 1.79
CA CYS A 127 0.75 -6.24 1.14
C CYS A 127 1.91 -5.65 1.96
N THR A 128 3.06 -5.52 1.33
CA THR A 128 4.20 -4.84 1.93
C THR A 128 4.71 -3.77 1.00
N SER A 129 5.60 -2.92 1.48
CA SER A 129 6.21 -1.90 0.65
C SER A 129 7.72 -2.01 0.69
N TRP A 130 8.33 -1.68 -0.43
CA TRP A 130 9.78 -1.62 -0.58
C TRP A 130 10.20 -0.25 -1.15
N ASP A 131 11.33 0.25 -0.71
CA ASP A 131 12.02 1.36 -1.37
C ASP A 131 13.54 1.27 -1.13
N SER A 132 14.30 1.97 -1.95
CA SER A 132 15.75 1.90 -1.91
C SER A 132 16.36 2.56 -0.68
N ASN A 133 15.79 3.65 -0.16
CA ASN A 133 16.48 4.53 0.80
C ASN A 133 15.66 4.95 2.02
N TRP A 134 14.38 5.28 1.86
CA TRP A 134 13.67 6.05 2.89
C TRP A 134 12.92 5.22 3.91
N ARG A 135 12.58 3.96 3.56
CA ARG A 135 11.93 3.00 4.46
C ARG A 135 12.96 2.29 5.34
N PHE A 136 14.09 1.93 4.76
CA PHE A 136 15.14 1.20 5.45
C PHE A 136 16.21 2.14 5.97
N SER A 137 15.93 2.82 7.09
CA SER A 137 16.88 3.75 7.72
C SER A 137 18.19 3.08 8.19
N THR A 138 18.27 1.74 8.20
CA THR A 138 19.46 0.96 8.53
C THR A 138 19.52 -0.31 7.69
N ALA A 139 20.72 -0.84 7.46
CA ALA A 139 20.93 -2.13 6.81
C ALA A 139 20.16 -3.26 7.52
N LYS A 140 20.15 -3.27 8.86
CA LYS A 140 19.41 -4.25 9.66
C LYS A 140 17.91 -4.27 9.35
N LYS A 141 17.27 -3.12 9.12
CA LYS A 141 15.85 -3.08 8.74
C LYS A 141 15.60 -3.72 7.38
N ARG A 142 16.49 -3.49 6.42
CA ARG A 142 16.44 -4.12 5.10
C ARG A 142 16.62 -5.64 5.21
N GLU A 143 17.65 -6.08 5.93
CA GLU A 143 17.90 -7.50 6.17
C GLU A 143 16.72 -8.20 6.86
N THR A 144 16.07 -7.53 7.82
CA THR A 144 14.87 -8.05 8.48
C THR A 144 13.73 -8.20 7.47
N TRP A 145 13.46 -7.19 6.66
CA TRP A 145 12.45 -7.25 5.62
C TRP A 145 12.72 -8.39 4.61
N GLU A 146 13.95 -8.48 4.10
CA GLU A 146 14.35 -9.53 3.16
C GLU A 146 14.25 -10.93 3.76
N SER A 147 14.61 -11.09 5.04
CA SER A 147 14.47 -12.35 5.75
C SER A 147 12.99 -12.74 5.89
N ASN A 148 12.15 -11.81 6.29
CA ASN A 148 10.71 -12.04 6.45
C ASN A 148 10.03 -12.34 5.12
N MET A 149 10.42 -11.67 4.02
CA MET A 149 9.91 -11.99 2.67
C MET A 149 10.30 -13.40 2.23
N ARG A 150 11.55 -13.82 2.47
CA ARG A 150 12.00 -15.20 2.18
C ARG A 150 11.22 -16.23 2.99
N ARG A 151 10.95 -15.94 4.25
CA ARG A 151 10.12 -16.82 5.10
C ARG A 151 8.68 -16.91 4.60
N LEU A 152 8.07 -15.79 4.21
CA LEU A 152 6.75 -15.79 3.59
C LEU A 152 6.72 -16.65 2.32
N GLU A 153 7.80 -16.64 1.53
CA GLU A 153 7.88 -17.46 0.31
C GLU A 153 8.05 -18.95 0.63
N THR A 154 8.84 -19.30 1.62
CA THR A 154 9.19 -20.70 1.91
C THR A 154 8.22 -21.39 2.86
N GLU A 155 7.71 -20.67 3.88
CA GLU A 155 6.85 -21.23 4.93
C GLU A 155 5.34 -20.98 4.63
N TYR A 156 5.04 -19.94 3.86
CA TYR A 156 3.66 -19.50 3.54
C TYR A 156 3.43 -19.29 2.03
N PRO A 157 3.81 -20.24 1.15
CA PRO A 157 3.69 -20.09 -0.29
C PRO A 157 2.23 -20.05 -0.78
N ASP A 158 1.29 -20.48 0.04
CA ASP A 158 -0.16 -20.50 -0.22
C ASP A 158 -0.82 -19.12 -0.03
N PHE A 159 -0.10 -18.14 0.50
CA PHE A 159 -0.55 -16.74 0.57
C PHE A 159 -0.04 -15.93 -0.62
N ASN A 160 -0.91 -15.11 -1.19
CA ASN A 160 -0.50 -14.16 -2.21
C ASN A 160 0.28 -13.01 -1.57
N LYS A 161 1.28 -12.51 -2.29
CA LYS A 161 2.15 -11.42 -1.85
C LYS A 161 2.11 -10.27 -2.85
N HIS A 162 2.14 -9.07 -2.33
CA HIS A 162 2.09 -7.83 -3.09
C HIS A 162 3.11 -6.85 -2.51
N ILE A 163 3.93 -6.28 -3.35
CA ILE A 163 4.93 -5.29 -2.97
C ILE A 163 4.61 -3.98 -3.64
N GLU A 164 4.41 -2.95 -2.84
CA GLU A 164 4.23 -1.59 -3.32
C GLU A 164 5.57 -0.86 -3.33
N ILE A 165 5.92 -0.26 -4.46
CA ILE A 165 7.15 0.51 -4.63
C ILE A 165 6.78 1.94 -5.00
N ILE A 166 7.27 2.90 -4.22
CA ILE A 166 7.12 4.32 -4.56
C ILE A 166 8.08 4.65 -5.70
N LEU A 167 7.54 5.22 -6.76
CA LEU A 167 8.31 5.72 -7.92
C LEU A 167 9.09 7.00 -7.57
N SER A 168 9.90 6.91 -6.51
CA SER A 168 10.77 8.01 -6.12
C SER A 168 11.91 8.22 -7.11
N GLY A 169 12.47 9.41 -7.14
CA GLY A 169 13.64 9.70 -7.96
C GLY A 169 14.83 8.80 -7.64
N ASP A 170 15.01 8.44 -6.35
CA ASP A 170 16.08 7.52 -5.94
C ASP A 170 15.85 6.10 -6.46
N PHE A 171 14.61 5.60 -6.40
CA PHE A 171 14.28 4.29 -6.96
C PHE A 171 14.53 4.27 -8.47
N ILE A 172 14.06 5.30 -9.17
CA ILE A 172 14.24 5.42 -10.63
C ILE A 172 15.72 5.46 -10.98
N ASP A 173 16.55 6.23 -10.24
CA ASP A 173 17.99 6.27 -10.45
C ASP A 173 18.64 4.90 -10.28
N THR A 174 18.27 4.16 -9.24
CA THR A 174 18.79 2.81 -8.97
C THR A 174 18.46 1.84 -10.13
N VAL A 175 17.23 1.93 -10.66
CA VAL A 175 16.83 1.13 -11.84
C VAL A 175 17.58 1.55 -13.10
N LEU A 176 17.68 2.86 -13.37
CA LEU A 176 18.36 3.38 -14.55
C LEU A 176 19.87 3.11 -14.54
N ALA A 177 20.47 3.01 -13.35
CA ALA A 177 21.87 2.62 -13.17
C ALA A 177 22.10 1.10 -13.35
N GLY A 178 21.03 0.29 -13.44
CA GLY A 178 21.12 -1.17 -13.52
C GLY A 178 21.46 -1.84 -12.17
N GLU A 179 21.35 -1.10 -11.08
CA GLU A 179 21.59 -1.61 -9.71
C GLU A 179 20.37 -2.36 -9.14
N PHE A 180 19.21 -2.23 -9.78
CA PHE A 180 17.98 -2.92 -9.43
C PHE A 180 17.25 -3.39 -10.68
N ASP A 181 16.98 -4.70 -10.73
CA ASP A 181 16.19 -5.33 -11.79
C ASP A 181 14.79 -5.67 -11.25
N ILE A 182 13.78 -4.99 -11.79
CA ILE A 182 12.37 -5.14 -11.35
C ILE A 182 11.86 -6.54 -11.60
N ALA A 183 12.18 -7.13 -12.76
CA ALA A 183 11.69 -8.46 -13.13
C ALA A 183 12.35 -9.54 -12.27
N GLU A 184 13.65 -9.44 -12.02
CA GLU A 184 14.38 -10.35 -11.14
C GLU A 184 13.85 -10.24 -9.71
N PHE A 185 13.66 -9.02 -9.21
CA PHE A 185 13.12 -8.78 -7.86
C PHE A 185 11.71 -9.37 -7.68
N SER A 186 10.81 -9.15 -8.65
CA SER A 186 9.46 -9.73 -8.63
C SER A 186 9.51 -11.26 -8.58
N LYS A 187 10.39 -11.86 -9.39
CA LYS A 187 10.59 -13.31 -9.42
C LYS A 187 11.20 -13.83 -8.12
N LEU A 188 12.19 -13.14 -7.57
CA LEU A 188 12.86 -13.54 -6.32
C LEU A 188 11.89 -13.51 -5.14
N CYS A 189 11.03 -12.51 -5.07
CA CYS A 189 10.01 -12.38 -4.01
C CYS A 189 8.76 -13.21 -4.28
N ASN A 190 8.61 -13.79 -5.47
CA ASN A 190 7.36 -14.41 -5.95
C ASN A 190 6.14 -13.55 -5.58
N ALA A 191 6.23 -12.27 -5.88
CA ALA A 191 5.25 -11.27 -5.49
C ALA A 191 4.89 -10.39 -6.68
N ARG A 192 3.63 -9.96 -6.73
CA ARG A 192 3.23 -8.89 -7.62
C ARG A 192 3.85 -7.58 -7.13
N ILE A 193 4.37 -6.79 -8.06
CA ILE A 193 4.85 -5.44 -7.79
C ILE A 193 3.86 -4.45 -8.36
N ASP A 194 3.40 -3.52 -7.52
CA ASP A 194 2.64 -2.35 -7.93
C ASP A 194 3.43 -1.08 -7.59
N PHE A 195 3.30 -0.09 -8.44
CA PHE A 195 4.01 1.19 -8.28
C PHE A 195 3.06 2.26 -7.78
N ILE A 196 3.56 3.06 -6.85
CA ILE A 196 2.82 4.16 -6.24
C ILE A 196 3.51 5.48 -6.59
N GLU A 197 2.71 6.47 -6.94
CA GLU A 197 3.18 7.82 -7.16
C GLU A 197 3.72 8.43 -5.86
N PRO A 198 4.89 9.12 -5.90
CA PRO A 198 5.41 9.84 -4.74
C PRO A 198 4.45 10.97 -4.36
N THR A 199 4.10 11.03 -3.09
CA THR A 199 3.07 11.94 -2.57
C THR A 199 3.58 12.67 -1.34
N SER A 200 3.44 13.98 -1.29
CA SER A 200 3.51 14.76 -0.06
C SER A 200 2.10 14.89 0.56
N GLY A 201 2.03 15.17 1.82
CA GLY A 201 0.71 15.32 2.43
C GLY A 201 0.78 15.59 3.91
N TRP A 202 0.23 14.72 4.70
CA TRP A 202 -0.08 14.91 6.12
C TRP A 202 0.96 15.68 6.95
N TYR A 203 2.21 15.23 6.94
CA TYR A 203 3.29 15.86 7.70
C TYR A 203 3.96 17.00 6.95
N TYR A 204 4.15 16.82 5.64
CA TYR A 204 4.74 17.84 4.77
C TYR A 204 3.65 18.39 3.87
N ASN A 205 3.36 19.68 3.99
CA ASN A 205 2.26 20.32 3.30
C ASN A 205 2.52 20.57 1.81
N ASP A 206 3.77 20.42 1.35
CA ASP A 206 4.14 20.56 -0.05
C ASP A 206 5.31 19.65 -0.45
N LYS A 207 5.50 19.46 -1.75
CA LYS A 207 6.59 18.67 -2.33
C LYS A 207 7.96 19.17 -1.90
N LYS A 208 8.15 20.48 -1.78
CA LYS A 208 9.46 21.09 -1.47
C LYS A 208 9.86 20.79 -0.03
N GLN A 209 8.90 20.82 0.90
CA GLN A 209 9.15 20.47 2.29
C GLN A 209 9.60 19.00 2.41
N LEU A 210 8.88 18.07 1.78
CA LEU A 210 9.28 16.67 1.77
C LEU A 210 10.60 16.46 1.05
N GLN A 211 10.82 17.12 -0.09
CA GLN A 211 12.07 17.04 -0.84
C GLN A 211 13.29 17.57 -0.05
N ALA A 212 13.08 18.52 0.87
CA ALA A 212 14.16 19.02 1.72
C ALA A 212 14.68 17.96 2.73
N VAL A 213 13.82 17.05 3.18
CA VAL A 213 14.20 15.99 4.14
C VAL A 213 14.42 14.64 3.48
N CYS A 214 13.82 14.42 2.32
CA CYS A 214 14.01 13.26 1.45
C CYS A 214 14.48 13.75 0.07
N PRO A 215 15.75 14.13 -0.08
CA PRO A 215 16.29 14.56 -1.38
C PRO A 215 16.04 13.51 -2.45
N ASN A 216 15.66 13.96 -3.66
CA ASN A 216 15.33 13.07 -4.76
C ASN A 216 14.12 12.12 -4.54
N PHE A 217 13.23 12.47 -3.59
CA PHE A 217 11.99 11.71 -3.39
C PHE A 217 11.04 11.87 -4.58
N PHE A 218 10.82 13.11 -5.03
CA PHE A 218 10.06 13.38 -6.25
C PHE A 218 10.97 13.34 -7.47
N PRO A 219 10.69 12.49 -8.47
CA PRO A 219 11.48 12.46 -9.70
C PRO A 219 11.23 13.73 -10.53
N THR A 220 12.16 14.03 -11.46
CA THR A 220 11.85 14.93 -12.56
C THR A 220 11.06 14.21 -13.65
N LYS A 221 10.24 14.94 -14.40
CA LYS A 221 9.49 14.39 -15.53
C LYS A 221 10.43 13.73 -16.56
N GLU A 222 11.55 14.37 -16.86
CA GLU A 222 12.55 13.83 -17.79
C GLU A 222 13.09 12.46 -17.34
N LYS A 223 13.47 12.36 -16.05
CA LYS A 223 13.95 11.11 -15.43
C LYS A 223 12.91 10.01 -15.54
N PHE A 224 11.66 10.32 -15.23
CA PHE A 224 10.56 9.38 -15.30
C PHE A 224 10.30 8.89 -16.74
N ILE A 225 10.30 9.79 -17.74
CA ILE A 225 10.17 9.40 -19.15
C ILE A 225 11.29 8.44 -19.56
N LYS A 226 12.53 8.68 -19.08
CA LYS A 226 13.65 7.77 -19.35
C LYS A 226 13.41 6.38 -18.74
N PHE A 227 12.90 6.32 -17.51
CA PHE A 227 12.51 5.09 -16.86
C PHE A 227 11.42 4.34 -17.65
N LEU A 228 10.36 5.02 -18.09
CA LEU A 228 9.29 4.41 -18.89
C LEU A 228 9.83 3.81 -20.19
N LYS A 229 10.69 4.53 -20.91
CA LYS A 229 11.31 4.03 -22.15
C LYS A 229 12.10 2.76 -21.90
N GLN A 230 12.94 2.75 -20.88
CA GLN A 230 13.75 1.59 -20.54
C GLN A 230 12.92 0.40 -20.05
N GLU A 231 12.07 0.60 -19.05
CA GLU A 231 11.42 -0.51 -18.35
C GLU A 231 10.12 -0.96 -19.01
N CYS A 232 9.33 -0.04 -19.57
CA CYS A 232 8.05 -0.40 -20.18
C CYS A 232 8.17 -0.75 -21.66
N ILE A 233 9.05 -0.08 -22.41
CA ILE A 233 9.14 -0.22 -23.87
C ILE A 233 10.26 -1.18 -24.26
N GLU A 234 11.47 -0.97 -23.78
CA GLU A 234 12.64 -1.76 -24.19
C GLU A 234 12.68 -3.12 -23.49
N LYS A 235 12.64 -3.12 -22.15
CA LYS A 235 12.73 -4.36 -21.35
C LYS A 235 11.37 -5.06 -21.16
N ARG A 236 10.26 -4.32 -21.20
CA ARG A 236 8.91 -4.80 -20.86
C ARG A 236 8.82 -5.45 -19.49
N SER A 237 9.62 -4.96 -18.54
CA SER A 237 9.62 -5.41 -17.15
C SER A 237 8.45 -4.83 -16.35
N VAL A 238 7.91 -3.70 -16.80
CA VAL A 238 6.76 -3.00 -16.22
C VAL A 238 5.69 -2.81 -17.28
N ASP A 239 4.46 -3.20 -16.98
CA ASP A 239 3.32 -2.87 -17.82
C ASP A 239 2.88 -1.43 -17.54
N ILE A 240 3.01 -0.57 -18.54
CA ILE A 240 2.61 0.85 -18.43
C ILE A 240 1.14 0.99 -18.04
N LYS A 241 0.27 0.04 -18.40
CA LYS A 241 -1.14 0.04 -18.00
C LYS A 241 -1.32 -0.13 -16.50
N CYS A 242 -0.37 -0.78 -15.81
CA CYS A 242 -0.39 -0.87 -14.35
C CYS A 242 -0.11 0.50 -13.70
N LEU A 243 0.67 1.37 -14.34
CA LEU A 243 0.93 2.73 -13.87
C LEU A 243 -0.27 3.66 -14.08
N ILE A 244 -1.05 3.42 -15.12
CA ILE A 244 -2.28 4.17 -15.44
C ILE A 244 -3.46 3.69 -14.55
N SER A 245 -3.54 2.42 -14.22
CA SER A 245 -4.69 1.82 -13.54
C SER A 245 -4.75 2.08 -12.03
N ASN A 246 -3.70 2.65 -11.44
CA ASN A 246 -3.63 2.89 -10.00
C ASN A 246 -4.36 4.15 -9.54
N GLU A 247 -5.18 4.74 -10.41
CA GLU A 247 -5.64 6.07 -10.17
C GLU A 247 -7.05 6.26 -9.70
N ILE A 248 -7.17 7.40 -9.12
CA ILE A 248 -8.26 8.19 -8.53
C ILE A 248 -9.56 7.42 -8.36
N ARG A 249 -9.95 7.30 -7.17
CA ARG A 249 -11.18 6.65 -6.78
C ARG A 249 -12.03 7.66 -6.07
N SER A 250 -13.28 7.71 -6.42
CA SER A 250 -14.23 8.39 -5.57
C SER A 250 -14.21 7.68 -4.21
N SER A 251 -13.52 8.25 -3.24
CA SER A 251 -13.50 7.72 -1.88
C SER A 251 -14.55 8.46 -1.05
N ARG A 252 -15.44 7.73 -0.43
CA ARG A 252 -16.22 8.28 0.69
C ARG A 252 -15.36 8.17 1.94
N ARG A 253 -15.23 9.26 2.65
CA ARG A 253 -14.51 9.33 3.92
C ARG A 253 -15.50 9.47 5.04
N TYR A 254 -15.34 8.68 6.08
CA TYR A 254 -16.10 8.79 7.30
C TYR A 254 -15.13 9.18 8.41
N GLN A 255 -15.34 10.35 9.00
CA GLN A 255 -14.62 10.72 10.21
C GLN A 255 -15.29 10.04 11.39
N LEU A 256 -14.52 9.32 12.19
CA LEU A 256 -14.97 8.79 13.46
C LEU A 256 -14.99 9.90 14.51
N ASP A 257 -15.79 9.72 15.56
CA ASP A 257 -15.87 10.65 16.69
C ASP A 257 -14.51 10.85 17.38
N CYS A 258 -13.59 9.91 17.23
CA CYS A 258 -12.21 10.02 17.70
C CYS A 258 -11.28 10.82 16.76
N GLY A 259 -11.78 11.34 15.64
CA GLY A 259 -10.98 12.04 14.63
C GLY A 259 -10.33 11.17 13.56
N GLN A 260 -10.53 9.87 13.62
CA GLN A 260 -10.05 8.91 12.60
C GLN A 260 -10.99 8.85 11.41
N PHE A 261 -10.45 8.46 10.27
CA PHE A 261 -11.23 8.28 9.05
C PHE A 261 -11.26 6.83 8.60
N VAL A 262 -12.39 6.39 8.10
CA VAL A 262 -12.53 5.18 7.30
C VAL A 262 -12.66 5.59 5.85
N CYS A 263 -11.89 4.97 4.97
CA CYS A 263 -11.97 5.23 3.55
C CYS A 263 -12.72 4.10 2.86
N GLN A 264 -13.81 4.44 2.20
CA GLN A 264 -14.46 3.59 1.21
C GLN A 264 -14.09 4.10 -0.18
N SER A 265 -13.64 3.22 -1.06
CA SER A 265 -13.30 3.59 -2.43
C SER A 265 -13.97 2.71 -3.45
N ASP A 266 -14.48 3.32 -4.49
CA ASP A 266 -15.02 2.63 -5.67
C ASP A 266 -13.94 2.62 -6.76
N ARG A 267 -13.48 1.45 -7.13
CA ARG A 267 -12.40 1.25 -8.13
C ARG A 267 -12.83 1.53 -9.56
N ARG A 268 -13.91 2.25 -9.79
CA ARG A 268 -14.35 2.46 -11.18
C ARG A 268 -13.46 3.36 -11.98
N VAL A 269 -12.72 4.20 -11.35
CA VAL A 269 -11.99 5.21 -12.05
C VAL A 269 -10.57 5.27 -11.61
N GLU A 270 -10.18 4.96 -10.40
CA GLU A 270 -8.91 5.41 -10.04
C GLU A 270 -8.38 4.96 -8.73
N GLY A 271 -7.10 5.24 -8.63
CA GLY A 271 -6.19 4.95 -7.61
C GLY A 271 -6.73 4.95 -6.20
N PHE A 272 -6.23 4.12 -5.49
CA PHE A 272 -6.40 3.86 -4.13
C PHE A 272 -5.99 5.07 -3.27
N GLN A 273 -6.88 5.59 -2.48
CA GLN A 273 -6.47 6.34 -1.31
C GLN A 273 -6.88 5.62 -0.05
N THR A 274 -5.91 5.00 0.51
CA THR A 274 -5.94 4.76 1.92
C THR A 274 -5.55 6.03 2.56
N VAL A 275 -6.38 6.63 3.34
CA VAL A 275 -5.85 7.37 4.45
C VAL A 275 -6.90 8.05 5.29
N CYS A 276 -6.68 8.05 6.54
CA CYS A 276 -7.11 9.03 7.49
C CYS A 276 -6.57 10.39 7.17
N LEU A 277 -7.26 11.16 6.38
CA LEU A 277 -6.77 12.47 5.99
C LEU A 277 -7.75 13.54 6.41
N ASP A 278 -7.17 14.63 6.88
CA ASP A 278 -7.87 15.88 6.96
C ASP A 278 -8.45 16.21 5.57
N PRO A 279 -9.77 16.25 5.40
CA PRO A 279 -10.38 16.49 4.10
C PRO A 279 -10.04 17.87 3.52
N GLU A 280 -9.50 18.77 4.34
CA GLU A 280 -9.09 20.11 3.90
C GLU A 280 -7.63 20.13 3.39
N LYS A 281 -6.83 19.09 3.63
CA LYS A 281 -5.43 19.05 3.16
C LYS A 281 -5.35 18.52 1.73
N LYS A 282 -4.74 19.31 0.88
CA LYS A 282 -4.39 18.90 -0.49
C LYS A 282 -3.13 18.04 -0.44
N PHE A 283 -3.16 16.95 -1.21
CA PHE A 283 -1.96 16.19 -1.53
C PHE A 283 -1.32 16.74 -2.76
N GLU A 284 -0.01 16.82 -2.75
CA GLU A 284 0.77 17.08 -3.94
C GLU A 284 1.44 15.78 -4.38
N THR A 285 1.19 15.39 -5.60
CA THR A 285 1.73 14.19 -6.25
C THR A 285 2.54 14.56 -7.48
N GLY A 286 3.14 13.57 -8.14
CA GLY A 286 3.81 13.73 -9.42
C GLY A 286 5.24 14.26 -9.32
N PHE A 287 5.65 15.03 -10.33
CA PHE A 287 7.04 15.42 -10.52
C PHE A 287 7.39 16.71 -9.77
N ILE A 288 8.69 16.85 -9.39
CA ILE A 288 9.16 18.06 -8.69
C ILE A 288 9.20 19.29 -9.61
N ASP A 289 9.35 19.09 -10.91
CA ASP A 289 9.52 20.14 -11.93
C ASP A 289 8.25 20.41 -12.74
N SER A 290 7.16 19.72 -12.48
CA SER A 290 5.91 19.86 -13.20
C SER A 290 4.72 19.57 -12.28
N ASN A 291 3.56 20.07 -12.66
CA ASN A 291 2.30 19.75 -11.97
C ASN A 291 1.56 18.55 -12.61
N GLU A 292 2.15 17.94 -13.63
CA GLU A 292 1.58 16.76 -14.27
C GLU A 292 1.68 15.53 -13.36
N SER A 293 0.70 14.66 -13.42
CA SER A 293 0.72 13.37 -12.74
C SER A 293 1.53 12.33 -13.51
N ILE A 294 1.91 11.27 -12.82
CA ILE A 294 2.55 10.11 -13.45
C ILE A 294 1.62 9.53 -14.53
N GLU A 295 0.32 9.46 -14.24
CA GLU A 295 -0.69 8.95 -15.17
C GLU A 295 -0.77 9.76 -16.46
N GLU A 296 -0.89 11.08 -16.36
CA GLU A 296 -0.97 11.94 -17.54
C GLU A 296 0.22 11.73 -18.48
N VAL A 297 1.43 11.56 -17.92
CA VAL A 297 2.63 11.27 -18.71
C VAL A 297 2.58 9.86 -19.31
N CYS A 298 2.07 8.86 -18.59
CA CYS A 298 1.91 7.51 -19.12
C CYS A 298 0.89 7.48 -20.25
N ILE A 299 -0.24 8.17 -20.11
CA ILE A 299 -1.28 8.26 -21.15
C ILE A 299 -0.71 8.94 -22.40
N ALA A 300 -0.06 10.09 -22.24
CA ALA A 300 0.55 10.80 -23.36
C ALA A 300 1.59 9.94 -24.09
N LEU A 301 2.39 9.16 -23.36
CA LEU A 301 3.36 8.25 -23.96
C LEU A 301 2.67 7.09 -24.71
N CYS A 302 1.61 6.53 -24.17
CA CYS A 302 0.82 5.48 -24.86
C CYS A 302 0.22 6.01 -26.16
N GLU A 303 -0.35 7.20 -26.14
CA GLU A 303 -0.90 7.86 -27.36
C GLU A 303 0.17 8.10 -28.41
N MET A 304 1.37 8.55 -28.00
CA MET A 304 2.49 8.80 -28.91
C MET A 304 3.05 7.52 -29.56
N LEU A 305 2.90 6.37 -28.91
CA LEU A 305 3.47 5.09 -29.32
C LEU A 305 2.44 4.18 -30.00
N ASP A 306 1.20 4.65 -30.21
CA ASP A 306 0.08 3.80 -30.67
C ASP A 306 -0.01 2.49 -29.84
N TYR A 307 0.21 2.61 -28.53
CA TYR A 307 0.24 1.48 -27.62
C TYR A 307 -1.21 1.01 -27.37
N GLU A 308 -1.62 -0.09 -28.03
CA GLU A 308 -2.93 -0.74 -27.86
C GLU A 308 -3.11 -1.49 -26.54
#